data_3a4a4503af2410bada9e18b22ca717d6
#
_entry.id   3a4a4503af2410bada9e18b22ca717d6
#
_cell.length_a   1.000
_cell.length_b   1.000
_cell.length_c   1.000
_cell.angle_alpha   90.00
_cell.angle_beta   90.00
_cell.angle_gamma   90.00
#
_symmetry.space_group_name_H-M   'P 1'
#
loop_
_entity.id
_entity.type
_entity.pdbx_description
1 polymer ?
#
loop_
_entity_poly.entity_id
_entity_poly.type
_entity_poly.pdbx_seq_one_letter_code
_entity_poly.pdbx_strand_id
1 'polypeptide(L)'
;MATARRRFTIAASVLAGLIAARALHAQSPAFGVGHTPSPEQLKQIDIDVTPDGKGLVPGRGTAATGKDVYTRRCETCHGPTGKEGPQEALSGGKGSLATPKPQKSVGSYWPYATTLWDYINRAMPFDHPSTLTPDEVYSATAYVLFLNGIVGEQDVLDEKTLPKVQMPNRNGFVADPRPDVPLKRK
;
A
#
# COMPACT_ATOMS: atom_id res chain seq x y z
N MET A 1 64.82 18.74 -1.06
CA MET A 1 63.41 18.85 -1.48
C MET A 1 62.80 17.50 -1.92
N ALA A 2 63.56 16.53 -2.39
CA ALA A 2 63.02 15.23 -2.89
C ALA A 2 62.44 14.31 -1.78
N THR A 3 63.02 14.33 -0.56
CA THR A 3 62.61 13.46 0.57
C THR A 3 61.26 13.87 1.17
N ALA A 4 60.87 15.15 1.16
CA ALA A 4 59.59 15.63 1.67
C ALA A 4 58.45 15.24 0.72
N ARG A 5 58.62 15.33 -0.57
CA ARG A 5 57.63 14.91 -1.58
C ARG A 5 57.34 13.41 -1.52
N ARG A 6 58.37 12.57 -1.31
CA ARG A 6 58.24 11.11 -1.24
C ARG A 6 57.48 10.67 0.03
N ARG A 7 57.66 11.37 1.15
CA ARG A 7 56.90 11.10 2.40
C ARG A 7 55.46 11.48 2.28
N PHE A 8 55.13 12.56 1.54
CA PHE A 8 53.76 13.03 1.34
C PHE A 8 52.99 12.08 0.43
N THR A 9 53.59 11.56 -0.64
CA THR A 9 52.96 10.59 -1.54
C THR A 9 52.68 9.26 -0.84
N ILE A 10 53.60 8.75 0.01
CA ILE A 10 53.38 7.50 0.76
C ILE A 10 52.26 7.68 1.77
N ALA A 11 52.19 8.80 2.49
CA ALA A 11 51.11 9.07 3.45
C ALA A 11 49.72 9.18 2.76
N ALA A 12 49.64 9.82 1.59
CA ALA A 12 48.40 9.93 0.82
C ALA A 12 47.90 8.57 0.28
N SER A 13 48.84 7.71 -0.18
CA SER A 13 48.52 6.37 -0.64
C SER A 13 48.03 5.44 0.49
N VAL A 14 48.63 5.51 1.69
CA VAL A 14 48.18 4.76 2.84
C VAL A 14 46.80 5.21 3.30
N LEU A 15 46.52 6.52 3.31
CA LEU A 15 45.26 7.06 3.71
C LEU A 15 44.14 6.66 2.71
N ALA A 16 44.43 6.71 1.41
CA ALA A 16 43.49 6.25 0.37
C ALA A 16 43.20 4.74 0.50
N GLY A 17 44.20 3.92 0.80
CA GLY A 17 44.03 2.48 1.04
C GLY A 17 43.16 2.17 2.26
N LEU A 18 43.31 2.93 3.34
CA LEU A 18 42.50 2.78 4.56
C LEU A 18 41.02 3.18 4.34
N ILE A 19 40.77 4.23 3.54
CA ILE A 19 39.43 4.65 3.18
C ILE A 19 38.72 3.60 2.28
N ALA A 20 39.43 3.05 1.30
CA ALA A 20 38.93 2.00 0.43
C ALA A 20 38.64 0.70 1.20
N ALA A 21 39.47 0.32 2.15
CA ALA A 21 39.25 -0.85 3.02
C ALA A 21 37.99 -0.70 3.89
N ARG A 22 37.73 0.50 4.41
CA ARG A 22 36.47 0.77 5.18
C ARG A 22 35.23 0.74 4.33
N ALA A 23 35.28 1.21 3.09
CA ALA A 23 34.15 1.16 2.16
C ALA A 23 33.77 -0.29 1.80
N LEU A 24 34.75 -1.18 1.66
CA LEU A 24 34.51 -2.61 1.43
C LEU A 24 33.85 -3.32 2.64
N HIS A 25 34.22 -2.94 3.87
CA HIS A 25 33.64 -3.53 5.08
C HIS A 25 32.20 -3.04 5.34
N ALA A 26 31.84 -1.83 4.89
CA ALA A 26 30.48 -1.28 5.04
C ALA A 26 29.43 -2.01 4.17
N GLN A 27 29.85 -2.81 3.20
CA GLN A 27 28.96 -3.57 2.32
C GLN A 27 28.74 -5.03 2.75
N SER A 28 29.45 -5.48 3.79
CA SER A 28 29.25 -6.83 4.31
C SER A 28 28.02 -6.87 5.24
N PRO A 29 27.11 -7.85 5.11
CA PRO A 29 26.01 -8.03 6.06
C PRO A 29 26.57 -8.14 7.47
N ALA A 30 26.13 -7.28 8.40
CA ALA A 30 26.70 -7.16 9.75
C ALA A 30 26.65 -8.48 10.56
N PHE A 31 25.75 -9.40 10.21
CA PHE A 31 25.49 -10.61 10.98
C PHE A 31 25.55 -11.90 10.16
N GLY A 32 25.78 -11.86 8.86
CA GLY A 32 25.78 -13.04 7.99
C GLY A 32 24.43 -13.79 7.97
N VAL A 33 23.35 -13.11 8.34
CA VAL A 33 22.00 -13.68 8.39
C VAL A 33 21.24 -13.28 7.14
N GLY A 34 20.56 -14.26 6.54
CA GLY A 34 19.77 -14.06 5.32
C GLY A 34 20.64 -14.04 4.05
N HIS A 35 19.98 -13.86 2.93
CA HIS A 35 20.59 -13.72 1.61
C HIS A 35 19.84 -12.69 0.79
N THR A 36 20.49 -12.11 -0.19
CA THR A 36 19.82 -11.23 -1.15
C THR A 36 18.81 -12.05 -1.95
N PRO A 37 17.52 -11.66 -1.99
CA PRO A 37 16.52 -12.41 -2.75
C PRO A 37 16.80 -12.33 -4.26
N SER A 38 16.44 -13.39 -4.98
CA SER A 38 16.49 -13.36 -6.44
C SER A 38 15.37 -12.49 -7.03
N PRO A 39 15.50 -12.01 -8.29
CA PRO A 39 14.43 -11.29 -8.96
C PRO A 39 13.10 -12.07 -9.01
N GLU A 40 13.17 -13.39 -9.13
CA GLU A 40 12.01 -14.28 -9.15
C GLU A 40 11.32 -14.33 -7.79
N GLN A 41 12.09 -14.40 -6.70
CA GLN A 41 11.57 -14.33 -5.34
C GLN A 41 10.93 -12.97 -5.06
N LEU A 42 11.57 -11.87 -5.49
CA LEU A 42 10.98 -10.53 -5.35
C LEU A 42 9.65 -10.42 -6.10
N LYS A 43 9.57 -10.94 -7.33
CA LYS A 43 8.35 -10.91 -8.13
C LYS A 43 7.17 -11.64 -7.49
N GLN A 44 7.43 -12.68 -6.70
CA GLN A 44 6.38 -13.44 -6.00
C GLN A 44 5.76 -12.68 -4.83
N ILE A 45 6.50 -11.76 -4.22
CA ILE A 45 6.06 -10.98 -3.05
C ILE A 45 5.76 -9.51 -3.38
N ASP A 46 6.19 -9.02 -4.55
CA ASP A 46 5.92 -7.67 -5.05
C ASP A 46 4.56 -7.67 -5.76
N ILE A 47 3.51 -7.78 -4.96
CA ILE A 47 2.11 -7.77 -5.40
C ILE A 47 1.40 -6.47 -5.02
N ASP A 48 2.14 -5.44 -4.70
CA ASP A 48 1.60 -4.14 -4.30
C ASP A 48 0.85 -3.45 -5.43
N VAL A 49 -0.24 -2.78 -5.07
CA VAL A 49 -0.99 -1.93 -6.00
C VAL A 49 -0.81 -0.46 -5.62
N THR A 50 -0.26 0.31 -6.54
CA THR A 50 -0.05 1.74 -6.34
C THR A 50 -1.32 2.56 -6.63
N PRO A 51 -1.40 3.83 -6.15
CA PRO A 51 -2.58 4.67 -6.36
C PRO A 51 -2.98 4.90 -7.83
N ASP A 52 -2.03 4.81 -8.76
CA ASP A 52 -2.25 4.94 -10.21
C ASP A 52 -2.72 3.63 -10.87
N GLY A 53 -2.80 2.54 -10.10
CA GLY A 53 -3.26 1.24 -10.56
C GLY A 53 -2.17 0.30 -11.06
N LYS A 54 -0.90 0.69 -10.98
CA LYS A 54 0.19 -0.26 -11.26
C LYS A 54 0.12 -1.41 -10.26
N GLY A 55 0.19 -2.65 -10.73
CA GLY A 55 0.04 -3.87 -9.94
C GLY A 55 -1.36 -4.46 -9.95
N LEU A 56 -2.40 -3.74 -10.41
CA LEU A 56 -3.72 -4.32 -10.62
C LEU A 56 -3.65 -5.46 -11.65
N VAL A 57 -4.28 -6.56 -11.31
CA VAL A 57 -4.42 -7.69 -12.25
C VAL A 57 -5.73 -7.57 -13.05
N PRO A 58 -5.80 -8.12 -14.27
CA PRO A 58 -7.01 -8.13 -15.07
C PRO A 58 -8.18 -8.79 -14.33
N GLY A 59 -9.34 -8.14 -14.38
CA GLY A 59 -10.59 -8.59 -13.77
C GLY A 59 -11.61 -7.45 -13.74
N ARG A 60 -12.82 -7.75 -13.31
CA ARG A 60 -13.88 -6.73 -13.21
C ARG A 60 -14.99 -7.13 -12.25
N GLY A 61 -15.68 -6.13 -11.71
CA GLY A 61 -16.85 -6.33 -10.88
C GLY A 61 -17.72 -5.09 -10.78
N THR A 62 -18.92 -5.27 -10.26
CA THR A 62 -19.88 -4.21 -9.95
C THR A 62 -20.33 -4.35 -8.49
N ALA A 63 -20.99 -3.32 -7.94
CA ALA A 63 -21.57 -3.47 -6.62
C ALA A 63 -22.73 -4.50 -6.62
N ALA A 64 -23.46 -4.61 -7.70
CA ALA A 64 -24.51 -5.63 -7.85
C ALA A 64 -23.94 -7.05 -7.68
N THR A 65 -22.85 -7.39 -8.40
CA THR A 65 -22.17 -8.69 -8.24
C THR A 65 -21.43 -8.82 -6.91
N GLY A 66 -20.93 -7.71 -6.39
CA GLY A 66 -20.20 -7.62 -5.13
C GLY A 66 -21.04 -7.89 -3.88
N LYS A 67 -22.36 -7.65 -3.95
CA LYS A 67 -23.27 -7.93 -2.84
C LYS A 67 -23.19 -9.40 -2.41
N ASP A 68 -23.24 -10.33 -3.35
CA ASP A 68 -23.18 -11.76 -3.04
C ASP A 68 -21.82 -12.17 -2.49
N VAL A 69 -20.73 -11.63 -3.04
CA VAL A 69 -19.39 -11.86 -2.52
C VAL A 69 -19.28 -11.35 -1.08
N TYR A 70 -19.74 -10.13 -0.85
CA TYR A 70 -19.73 -9.49 0.46
C TYR A 70 -20.52 -10.28 1.50
N THR A 71 -21.73 -10.69 1.18
CA THR A 71 -22.61 -11.48 2.08
C THR A 71 -21.93 -12.79 2.47
N ARG A 72 -21.30 -13.48 1.53
CA ARG A 72 -20.65 -14.78 1.84
C ARG A 72 -19.30 -14.65 2.56
N ARG A 73 -18.55 -13.57 2.36
CA ARG A 73 -17.15 -13.48 2.73
C ARG A 73 -16.80 -12.38 3.74
N CYS A 74 -17.66 -11.36 3.87
CA CYS A 74 -17.33 -10.15 4.62
C CYS A 74 -18.35 -9.82 5.72
N GLU A 75 -19.63 -10.11 5.48
CA GLU A 75 -20.75 -9.65 6.29
C GLU A 75 -20.69 -10.15 7.74
N THR A 76 -20.27 -11.40 7.98
CA THR A 76 -20.14 -11.95 9.33
C THR A 76 -19.27 -11.09 10.23
N CYS A 77 -18.21 -10.49 9.68
CA CYS A 77 -17.26 -9.68 10.44
C CYS A 77 -17.59 -8.18 10.39
N HIS A 78 -18.12 -7.68 9.26
CA HIS A 78 -18.32 -6.25 9.03
C HIS A 78 -19.77 -5.79 9.10
N GLY A 79 -20.73 -6.73 9.19
CA GLY A 79 -22.17 -6.45 9.20
C GLY A 79 -22.75 -6.19 7.81
N PRO A 80 -24.06 -6.22 7.65
CA PRO A 80 -24.73 -6.15 6.36
C PRO A 80 -24.55 -4.81 5.62
N THR A 81 -24.32 -3.71 6.35
CA THR A 81 -24.05 -2.40 5.75
C THR A 81 -22.62 -1.91 5.97
N GLY A 82 -21.74 -2.81 6.46
CA GLY A 82 -20.32 -2.52 6.66
C GLY A 82 -20.00 -1.76 7.95
N LYS A 83 -20.86 -1.78 8.97
CA LYS A 83 -20.65 -1.05 10.24
C LYS A 83 -21.27 -1.71 11.49
N GLU A 84 -22.01 -2.79 11.32
CA GLU A 84 -22.72 -3.45 12.43
C GLU A 84 -21.98 -4.65 13.00
N GLY A 85 -20.92 -5.09 12.33
CA GLY A 85 -20.15 -6.26 12.74
C GLY A 85 -19.16 -5.97 13.87
N PRO A 86 -18.51 -7.01 14.39
CA PRO A 86 -17.52 -6.89 15.45
C PRO A 86 -16.19 -6.26 15.01
N GLN A 87 -15.96 -6.16 13.70
CA GLN A 87 -14.75 -5.57 13.15
C GLN A 87 -14.94 -4.08 12.79
N GLU A 88 -13.84 -3.40 12.49
CA GLU A 88 -13.86 -1.98 12.12
C GLU A 88 -14.84 -1.67 10.97
N ALA A 89 -15.51 -0.54 11.08
CA ALA A 89 -16.49 -0.11 10.10
C ALA A 89 -15.85 0.16 8.74
N LEU A 90 -16.38 -0.46 7.70
CA LEU A 90 -16.03 -0.20 6.30
C LEU A 90 -16.78 1.00 5.72
N SER A 91 -17.95 1.33 6.29
CA SER A 91 -18.80 2.41 5.79
C SER A 91 -19.10 3.48 6.83
N GLY A 92 -19.53 4.66 6.36
CA GLY A 92 -19.90 5.78 7.21
C GLY A 92 -18.75 6.76 7.50
N GLY A 93 -18.98 7.66 8.45
CA GLY A 93 -17.97 8.63 8.91
C GLY A 93 -17.64 9.76 7.94
N LYS A 94 -18.31 9.89 6.79
CA LYS A 94 -18.07 10.98 5.84
C LYS A 94 -18.26 12.33 6.52
N GLY A 95 -17.24 13.21 6.40
CA GLY A 95 -17.24 14.53 7.03
C GLY A 95 -16.89 14.54 8.52
N SER A 96 -16.71 13.39 9.18
CA SER A 96 -16.43 13.32 10.61
C SER A 96 -14.98 13.57 11.00
N LEU A 97 -14.03 13.50 10.06
CA LEU A 97 -12.59 13.55 10.36
C LEU A 97 -12.14 14.84 11.06
N ALA A 98 -12.83 15.97 10.82
CA ALA A 98 -12.55 17.25 11.45
C ALA A 98 -13.37 17.48 12.73
N THR A 99 -14.11 16.48 13.24
CA THR A 99 -14.93 16.58 14.44
C THR A 99 -14.21 16.02 15.66
N PRO A 100 -14.68 16.30 16.90
CA PRO A 100 -14.15 15.70 18.12
C PRO A 100 -14.28 14.15 18.19
N LYS A 101 -15.12 13.56 17.33
CA LYS A 101 -15.34 12.11 17.26
C LYS A 101 -15.15 11.62 15.82
N PRO A 102 -13.93 11.58 15.28
CA PRO A 102 -13.68 11.13 13.93
C PRO A 102 -13.95 9.63 13.80
N GLN A 103 -14.74 9.25 12.80
CA GLN A 103 -14.92 7.85 12.42
C GLN A 103 -14.12 7.58 11.15
N LYS A 104 -13.08 6.76 11.25
CA LYS A 104 -12.27 6.33 10.12
C LYS A 104 -12.90 5.09 9.48
N SER A 105 -13.21 5.18 8.20
CA SER A 105 -13.73 4.08 7.39
C SER A 105 -13.16 4.17 5.99
N VAL A 106 -13.51 3.23 5.11
CA VAL A 106 -13.15 3.34 3.69
C VAL A 106 -13.71 4.63 3.08
N GLY A 107 -14.95 4.98 3.38
CA GLY A 107 -15.62 6.15 2.82
C GLY A 107 -15.22 7.49 3.41
N SER A 108 -14.63 7.52 4.59
CA SER A 108 -14.24 8.78 5.25
C SER A 108 -12.74 9.04 5.21
N TYR A 109 -11.89 8.00 5.30
CA TYR A 109 -10.47 8.14 5.59
C TYR A 109 -9.56 7.69 4.43
N TRP A 110 -9.88 6.61 3.74
CA TRP A 110 -9.00 6.02 2.72
C TRP A 110 -8.87 6.93 1.49
N PRO A 111 -7.63 7.23 1.03
CA PRO A 111 -7.42 8.19 -0.04
C PRO A 111 -7.57 7.60 -1.44
N TYR A 112 -7.43 6.28 -1.61
CA TYR A 112 -7.44 5.63 -2.91
C TYR A 112 -8.26 4.34 -2.90
N ALA A 113 -9.07 4.14 -3.94
CA ALA A 113 -9.84 2.92 -4.14
C ALA A 113 -8.93 1.71 -4.47
N THR A 114 -7.80 1.96 -5.11
CA THR A 114 -6.78 0.93 -5.39
C THR A 114 -6.19 0.34 -4.11
N THR A 115 -6.03 1.14 -3.05
CA THR A 115 -5.58 0.63 -1.74
C THR A 115 -6.61 -0.31 -1.12
N LEU A 116 -7.92 -0.06 -1.32
CA LEU A 116 -8.97 -0.97 -0.85
C LEU A 116 -8.89 -2.31 -1.59
N TRP A 117 -8.76 -2.27 -2.92
CA TRP A 117 -8.59 -3.46 -3.73
C TRP A 117 -7.37 -4.28 -3.29
N ASP A 118 -6.22 -3.62 -3.12
CA ASP A 118 -4.96 -4.23 -2.70
C ASP A 118 -5.10 -4.91 -1.32
N TYR A 119 -5.73 -4.23 -0.38
CA TYR A 119 -5.96 -4.77 0.96
C TYR A 119 -6.89 -5.99 0.95
N ILE A 120 -7.98 -5.93 0.18
CA ILE A 120 -8.89 -7.08 0.03
C ILE A 120 -8.15 -8.26 -0.62
N ASN A 121 -7.40 -8.01 -1.68
CA ASN A 121 -6.67 -9.06 -2.42
C ASN A 121 -5.65 -9.78 -1.53
N ARG A 122 -4.93 -9.05 -0.67
CA ARG A 122 -3.83 -9.62 0.14
C ARG A 122 -4.24 -10.11 1.51
N ALA A 123 -5.25 -9.50 2.13
CA ALA A 123 -5.52 -9.67 3.55
C ALA A 123 -6.94 -10.12 3.90
N MET A 124 -7.88 -10.09 2.94
CA MET A 124 -9.27 -10.44 3.17
C MET A 124 -9.74 -11.59 2.26
N PRO A 125 -10.65 -12.46 2.77
CA PRO A 125 -11.16 -12.55 4.16
C PRO A 125 -10.03 -12.88 5.14
N PHE A 126 -10.07 -12.32 6.35
CA PHE A 126 -8.98 -12.44 7.33
C PHE A 126 -8.65 -13.89 7.72
N ASP A 127 -9.64 -14.75 7.77
CA ASP A 127 -9.50 -16.19 8.07
C ASP A 127 -8.98 -17.02 6.86
N HIS A 128 -9.14 -16.49 5.64
CA HIS A 128 -8.70 -17.13 4.38
C HIS A 128 -8.16 -16.09 3.39
N PRO A 129 -7.02 -15.43 3.68
CA PRO A 129 -6.48 -14.38 2.83
C PRO A 129 -6.03 -14.92 1.47
N SER A 130 -6.08 -14.06 0.45
CA SER A 130 -5.66 -14.38 -0.93
C SER A 130 -6.44 -15.52 -1.60
N THR A 131 -7.69 -15.78 -1.18
CA THR A 131 -8.53 -16.84 -1.76
C THR A 131 -9.59 -16.34 -2.73
N LEU A 132 -9.79 -15.01 -2.81
CA LEU A 132 -10.74 -14.43 -3.77
C LEU A 132 -10.12 -14.38 -5.17
N THR A 133 -10.94 -14.66 -6.18
CA THR A 133 -10.55 -14.40 -7.56
C THR A 133 -10.47 -12.90 -7.84
N PRO A 134 -9.73 -12.45 -8.87
CA PRO A 134 -9.68 -11.03 -9.23
C PRO A 134 -11.06 -10.38 -9.41
N ASP A 135 -12.00 -11.06 -10.06
CA ASP A 135 -13.36 -10.56 -10.25
C ASP A 135 -14.11 -10.42 -8.91
N GLU A 136 -13.92 -11.35 -7.97
CA GLU A 136 -14.49 -11.23 -6.63
C GLU A 136 -13.87 -10.07 -5.86
N VAL A 137 -12.56 -9.82 -6.00
CA VAL A 137 -11.91 -8.65 -5.35
C VAL A 137 -12.44 -7.35 -5.92
N TYR A 138 -12.57 -7.22 -7.26
CA TYR A 138 -13.19 -6.03 -7.87
C TYR A 138 -14.65 -5.86 -7.44
N SER A 139 -15.40 -6.95 -7.40
CA SER A 139 -16.81 -6.93 -6.98
C SER A 139 -16.98 -6.51 -5.52
N ALA A 140 -16.22 -7.10 -4.60
CA ALA A 140 -16.22 -6.73 -3.18
C ALA A 140 -15.79 -5.27 -2.99
N THR A 141 -14.75 -4.82 -3.70
CA THR A 141 -14.31 -3.43 -3.72
C THR A 141 -15.44 -2.50 -4.17
N ALA A 142 -16.10 -2.83 -5.27
CA ALA A 142 -17.24 -2.05 -5.79
C ALA A 142 -18.38 -1.96 -4.77
N TYR A 143 -18.69 -3.07 -4.10
CA TYR A 143 -19.77 -3.08 -3.11
C TYR A 143 -19.44 -2.23 -1.88
N VAL A 144 -18.23 -2.30 -1.34
CA VAL A 144 -17.80 -1.46 -0.23
C VAL A 144 -17.83 0.03 -0.61
N LEU A 145 -17.40 0.38 -1.83
CA LEU A 145 -17.47 1.75 -2.32
C LEU A 145 -18.92 2.21 -2.52
N PHE A 146 -19.81 1.33 -2.99
CA PHE A 146 -21.25 1.58 -3.12
C PHE A 146 -21.92 1.83 -1.76
N LEU A 147 -21.60 1.04 -0.72
CA LEU A 147 -22.09 1.26 0.64
C LEU A 147 -21.73 2.66 1.18
N ASN A 148 -20.69 3.27 0.65
CA ASN A 148 -20.24 4.62 0.98
C ASN A 148 -20.75 5.70 0.01
N GLY A 149 -21.57 5.34 -0.98
CA GLY A 149 -22.10 6.28 -1.98
C GLY A 149 -21.03 6.88 -2.90
N ILE A 150 -19.93 6.13 -3.14
CA ILE A 150 -18.79 6.59 -3.97
C ILE A 150 -18.96 6.16 -5.42
N VAL A 151 -19.51 4.97 -5.65
CA VAL A 151 -19.81 4.43 -6.98
C VAL A 151 -21.27 4.01 -7.06
N GLY A 152 -21.82 3.91 -8.27
CA GLY A 152 -23.15 3.37 -8.54
C GLY A 152 -23.18 1.84 -8.48
N GLU A 153 -24.38 1.28 -8.35
CA GLU A 153 -24.58 -0.17 -8.23
C GLU A 153 -24.08 -0.93 -9.47
N GLN A 154 -24.23 -0.34 -10.66
CA GLN A 154 -23.88 -0.95 -11.95
C GLN A 154 -22.55 -0.45 -12.52
N ASP A 155 -21.85 0.42 -11.79
CA ASP A 155 -20.54 0.90 -12.24
C ASP A 155 -19.54 -0.25 -12.28
N VAL A 156 -18.90 -0.43 -13.44
CA VAL A 156 -17.90 -1.47 -13.64
C VAL A 156 -16.55 -0.99 -13.13
N LEU A 157 -16.00 -1.68 -12.14
CA LEU A 157 -14.63 -1.50 -11.70
C LEU A 157 -13.74 -2.58 -12.32
N ASP A 158 -12.65 -2.13 -12.91
CA ASP A 158 -11.58 -2.93 -13.52
C ASP A 158 -10.22 -2.22 -13.32
N GLU A 159 -9.15 -2.75 -13.90
CA GLU A 159 -7.81 -2.16 -13.81
C GLU A 159 -7.70 -0.75 -14.42
N LYS A 160 -8.65 -0.32 -15.25
CA LYS A 160 -8.66 0.99 -15.92
C LYS A 160 -9.55 2.02 -15.23
N THR A 161 -10.63 1.55 -14.61
CA THR A 161 -11.67 2.41 -14.00
C THR A 161 -11.41 2.62 -12.50
N LEU A 162 -10.94 1.61 -11.78
CA LEU A 162 -10.68 1.68 -10.34
C LEU A 162 -9.72 2.83 -9.94
N PRO A 163 -8.58 3.08 -10.62
CA PRO A 163 -7.69 4.19 -10.28
C PRO A 163 -8.32 5.58 -10.46
N LYS A 164 -9.41 5.68 -11.23
CA LYS A 164 -10.12 6.95 -11.51
C LYS A 164 -11.17 7.28 -10.46
N VAL A 165 -11.51 6.36 -9.57
CA VAL A 165 -12.48 6.58 -8.50
C VAL A 165 -12.01 7.71 -7.59
N GLN A 166 -12.87 8.70 -7.38
CA GLN A 166 -12.59 9.86 -6.55
C GLN A 166 -13.02 9.58 -5.10
N MET A 167 -12.04 9.23 -4.27
CA MET A 167 -12.29 9.01 -2.85
C MET A 167 -12.49 10.36 -2.11
N PRO A 168 -13.40 10.43 -1.12
CA PRO A 168 -13.67 11.67 -0.39
C PRO A 168 -12.44 12.30 0.27
N ASN A 169 -11.51 11.47 0.75
CA ASN A 169 -10.29 11.91 1.44
C ASN A 169 -9.02 11.85 0.57
N ARG A 170 -9.16 11.84 -0.76
CA ARG A 170 -8.03 11.73 -1.69
C ARG A 170 -6.91 12.75 -1.42
N ASN A 171 -7.26 13.94 -1.02
CA ASN A 171 -6.34 15.05 -0.78
C ASN A 171 -6.22 15.41 0.71
N GLY A 172 -6.73 14.57 1.62
CA GLY A 172 -6.76 14.88 3.06
C GLY A 172 -5.46 14.58 3.81
N PHE A 173 -4.50 13.91 3.17
CA PHE A 173 -3.20 13.63 3.75
C PHE A 173 -2.21 14.74 3.44
N VAL A 174 -1.51 15.20 4.46
CA VAL A 174 -0.43 16.20 4.34
C VAL A 174 0.92 15.52 4.62
N ALA A 175 1.98 16.13 4.10
CA ALA A 175 3.34 15.66 4.39
C ALA A 175 3.62 15.75 5.89
N ASP A 176 4.38 14.78 6.41
CA ASP A 176 4.82 14.79 7.80
C ASP A 176 5.79 15.96 8.02
N PRO A 177 5.49 16.91 8.94
CA PRO A 177 6.32 18.10 9.17
C PRO A 177 7.59 17.81 9.99
N ARG A 178 7.81 16.58 10.45
CA ARG A 178 9.00 16.23 11.25
C ARG A 178 10.28 16.43 10.44
N PRO A 179 11.34 17.03 11.03
CA PRO A 179 12.56 17.38 10.31
C PRO A 179 13.40 16.16 9.87
N ASP A 180 13.22 15.02 10.52
CA ASP A 180 13.89 13.75 10.21
C ASP A 180 13.20 12.94 9.09
N VAL A 181 12.03 13.37 8.63
CA VAL A 181 11.32 12.76 7.51
C VAL A 181 11.61 13.53 6.22
N PRO A 182 12.41 12.98 5.29
CA PRO A 182 12.68 13.66 4.04
C PRO A 182 11.40 13.80 3.22
N LEU A 183 10.98 15.03 2.98
CA LEU A 183 9.88 15.33 2.05
C LEU A 183 10.34 14.91 0.64
N LYS A 184 9.82 13.80 0.11
CA LYS A 184 10.00 13.49 -1.31
C LYS A 184 9.34 14.60 -2.12
N ARG A 185 10.13 15.51 -2.67
CA ARG A 185 9.64 16.47 -3.66
C ARG A 185 9.19 15.67 -4.87
N LYS A 186 7.91 15.82 -5.23
CA LYS A 186 7.36 15.32 -6.50
C LYS A 186 7.96 16.07 -7.67
#